data_020b158a3fdee29f69ba4e0acabb7e4e
#
_entry.id   020b158a3fdee29f69ba4e0acabb7e4e
#
_cell.length_a   1.000
_cell.length_b   1.000
_cell.length_c   1.000
_cell.angle_alpha   90.00
_cell.angle_beta   90.00
_cell.angle_gamma   90.00
#
_symmetry.space_group_name_H-M   'P 1'
#
loop_
_entity.id
_entity.type
_entity.pdbx_description
1 polymer ?
#
loop_
_entity_poly.entity_id
_entity_poly.type
_entity_poly.pdbx_seq_one_letter_code
_entity_poly.pdbx_strand_id
1 'polypeptide(L)'
;MSERTYILTPVGRLLWGHPMVAQPQTDPRTKVPKLDKQNKPIVVYSFGIGFPKSDPAFARDVYAVMQQVAQRDFPKGEHAFRDFAWKVKDGDGVDAKNKPYSDRDGWAGHYVLSVSSTFQPQMIDPNQTPITDAKAIKTGDYVRAYVNVTGNDSTQSPGLYINPQFVQLCGYGAAIVSGPDVSSVLATAAPIVLPAGATSMPQVAALPGLPAAGPVPAPALPGMAAVPVIPGLPAAPTAPAVFPPAGWTAHPTSPGWFYKDQEVKTEAELRGQVVPVPAILGR
;
A
#
# COMPACT_ATOMS: atom_id res chain seq x y z
N MET A 1 12.30 17.64 25.70
CA MET A 1 11.28 17.11 24.75
C MET A 1 11.90 17.15 23.37
N SER A 2 12.02 15.99 22.73
CA SER A 2 12.56 15.92 21.36
C SER A 2 11.63 16.70 20.40
N GLU A 3 12.24 17.41 19.47
CA GLU A 3 11.51 18.16 18.45
C GLU A 3 10.76 17.22 17.51
N ARG A 4 9.49 17.53 17.22
CA ARG A 4 8.66 16.72 16.32
C ARG A 4 8.95 17.07 14.87
N THR A 5 9.32 16.08 14.09
CA THR A 5 9.48 16.23 12.64
C THR A 5 8.31 15.58 11.93
N TYR A 6 7.67 16.29 11.02
CA TYR A 6 6.47 15.82 10.32
C TYR A 6 6.82 15.39 8.90
N ILE A 7 6.25 14.28 8.47
CA ILE A 7 6.47 13.69 7.14
C ILE A 7 5.11 13.31 6.55
N LEU A 8 4.86 13.66 5.31
CA LEU A 8 3.81 13.04 4.50
C LEU A 8 4.45 11.91 3.71
N THR A 9 4.02 10.67 3.96
CA THR A 9 4.58 9.52 3.25
C THR A 9 4.16 9.52 1.77
N PRO A 10 4.92 8.90 0.88
CA PRO A 10 4.41 8.49 -0.42
C PRO A 10 3.21 7.56 -0.27
N VAL A 11 2.52 7.28 -1.37
CA VAL A 11 1.42 6.31 -1.37
C VAL A 11 2.02 4.91 -1.21
N GLY A 12 1.52 4.17 -0.21
CA GLY A 12 1.91 2.80 0.06
C GLY A 12 0.68 1.91 0.27
N ARG A 13 0.89 0.61 0.35
CA ARG A 13 -0.18 -0.38 0.56
C ARG A 13 -0.35 -0.67 2.05
N LEU A 14 -1.58 -0.64 2.56
CA LEU A 14 -1.89 -1.04 3.94
C LEU A 14 -1.74 -2.56 4.05
N LEU A 15 -0.69 -3.04 4.74
CA LEU A 15 -0.35 -4.47 4.77
C LEU A 15 -0.90 -5.20 5.99
N TRP A 16 -1.01 -4.52 7.12
CA TRP A 16 -1.52 -5.11 8.37
C TRP A 16 -2.07 -4.03 9.29
N GLY A 17 -2.89 -4.44 10.25
CA GLY A 17 -3.50 -3.54 11.22
C GLY A 17 -4.61 -2.68 10.63
N HIS A 18 -5.06 -1.69 11.41
CA HIS A 18 -6.14 -0.83 10.96
C HIS A 18 -6.03 0.56 11.62
N PRO A 19 -6.06 1.67 10.86
CA PRO A 19 -5.91 3.01 11.43
C PRO A 19 -7.09 3.48 12.29
N MET A 20 -8.29 2.88 12.11
CA MET A 20 -9.51 3.27 12.84
C MET A 20 -9.93 2.26 13.91
N VAL A 21 -9.28 1.10 14.00
CA VAL A 21 -9.64 0.06 14.97
C VAL A 21 -8.56 -0.04 16.04
N ALA A 22 -8.94 0.32 17.27
CA ALA A 22 -8.04 0.24 18.41
C ALA A 22 -7.81 -1.22 18.80
N GLN A 23 -6.57 -1.54 19.17
CA GLN A 23 -6.18 -2.85 19.68
C GLN A 23 -5.50 -2.70 21.04
N PRO A 24 -5.68 -3.65 21.97
CA PRO A 24 -4.93 -3.64 23.22
C PRO A 24 -3.43 -3.69 22.96
N GLN A 25 -2.68 -2.78 23.59
CA GLN A 25 -1.22 -2.87 23.59
C GLN A 25 -0.78 -4.05 24.46
N THR A 26 -0.16 -5.04 23.87
CA THR A 26 0.35 -6.20 24.59
C THR A 26 1.85 -6.10 24.86
N ASP A 27 2.30 -6.66 25.94
CA ASP A 27 3.72 -6.87 26.19
C ASP A 27 4.26 -7.89 25.17
N PRO A 28 5.36 -7.60 24.47
CA PRO A 28 5.89 -8.49 23.43
C PRO A 28 6.36 -9.85 23.95
N ARG A 29 6.76 -9.95 25.22
CA ARG A 29 7.27 -11.18 25.85
C ARG A 29 6.15 -12.03 26.44
N THR A 30 5.28 -11.41 27.25
CA THR A 30 4.23 -12.11 28.02
C THR A 30 2.92 -12.21 27.28
N LYS A 31 2.70 -11.40 26.24
CA LYS A 31 1.44 -11.27 25.49
C LYS A 31 0.26 -10.75 26.33
N VAL A 32 0.52 -10.31 27.55
CA VAL A 32 -0.49 -9.71 28.44
C VAL A 32 -0.75 -8.28 28.02
N PRO A 33 -2.01 -7.79 28.03
CA PRO A 33 -2.34 -6.41 27.80
C PRO A 33 -1.65 -5.49 28.82
N LYS A 34 -1.03 -4.41 28.34
CA LYS A 34 -0.50 -3.37 29.22
C LYS A 34 -1.65 -2.56 29.80
N LEU A 35 -1.55 -2.25 31.07
CA LEU A 35 -2.55 -1.47 31.78
C LEU A 35 -2.02 -0.04 32.01
N ASP A 36 -2.92 0.93 32.03
CA ASP A 36 -2.65 2.30 32.44
C ASP A 36 -2.60 2.44 33.97
N LYS A 37 -2.44 3.66 34.46
CA LYS A 37 -2.43 3.96 35.90
C LYS A 37 -3.76 3.69 36.61
N GLN A 38 -4.84 3.54 35.84
CA GLN A 38 -6.19 3.24 36.30
C GLN A 38 -6.58 1.76 36.11
N ASN A 39 -5.61 0.87 35.82
CA ASN A 39 -5.82 -0.55 35.55
C ASN A 39 -6.69 -0.83 34.31
N LYS A 40 -6.78 0.10 33.35
CA LYS A 40 -7.47 -0.11 32.08
C LYS A 40 -6.46 -0.53 31.00
N PRO A 41 -6.84 -1.43 30.08
CA PRO A 41 -5.97 -1.78 28.96
C PRO A 41 -5.62 -0.53 28.13
N ILE A 42 -4.31 -0.33 27.92
CA ILE A 42 -3.84 0.68 26.98
C ILE A 42 -4.20 0.20 25.58
N VAL A 43 -4.93 1.03 24.84
CA VAL A 43 -5.28 0.75 23.45
C VAL A 43 -4.42 1.56 22.50
N VAL A 44 -4.12 1.00 21.36
CA VAL A 44 -3.32 1.65 20.31
C VAL A 44 -3.96 1.40 18.93
N TYR A 45 -3.88 2.39 18.09
CA TYR A 45 -4.15 2.29 16.66
C TYR A 45 -2.83 2.00 15.99
N SER A 46 -2.65 0.79 15.47
CA SER A 46 -1.40 0.36 14.86
C SER A 46 -1.64 -0.29 13.51
N PHE A 47 -0.79 0.06 12.55
CA PHE A 47 -0.87 -0.46 11.20
C PHE A 47 0.48 -0.37 10.49
N GLY A 48 0.62 -1.10 9.39
CA GLY A 48 1.82 -1.12 8.58
C GLY A 48 1.54 -0.73 7.14
N ILE A 49 2.36 0.18 6.62
CA ILE A 49 2.31 0.64 5.23
C ILE A 49 3.52 0.07 4.50
N GLY A 50 3.28 -0.68 3.44
CA GLY A 50 4.32 -1.22 2.56
C GLY A 50 4.60 -0.28 1.39
N PHE A 51 5.87 -0.01 1.16
CA PHE A 51 6.37 0.79 0.04
C PHE A 51 7.24 -0.09 -0.85
N PRO A 52 6.97 -0.15 -2.17
CA PRO A 52 7.78 -0.94 -3.08
C PRO A 52 9.26 -0.53 -3.03
N LYS A 53 10.16 -1.49 -2.97
CA LYS A 53 11.62 -1.22 -3.01
C LYS A 53 12.07 -0.65 -4.35
N SER A 54 11.30 -0.89 -5.41
CA SER A 54 11.52 -0.33 -6.74
C SER A 54 11.25 1.18 -6.82
N ASP A 55 10.47 1.74 -5.86
CA ASP A 55 10.20 3.17 -5.80
C ASP A 55 11.15 3.84 -4.80
N PRO A 56 12.03 4.74 -5.25
CA PRO A 56 12.97 5.44 -4.36
C PRO A 56 12.30 6.47 -3.43
N ALA A 57 11.02 6.78 -3.63
CA ALA A 57 10.32 7.81 -2.87
C ALA A 57 10.35 7.54 -1.35
N PHE A 58 10.15 6.29 -0.92
CA PHE A 58 10.24 5.96 0.50
C PHE A 58 11.63 6.24 1.10
N ALA A 59 12.68 5.85 0.39
CA ALA A 59 14.05 6.06 0.88
C ALA A 59 14.40 7.55 0.95
N ARG A 60 13.98 8.32 -0.06
CA ARG A 60 14.25 9.76 -0.18
C ARG A 60 13.43 10.61 0.79
N ASP A 61 12.11 10.36 0.87
CA ASP A 61 11.17 11.28 1.51
C ASP A 61 10.85 10.88 2.96
N VAL A 62 11.05 9.61 3.32
CA VAL A 62 10.73 9.09 4.65
C VAL A 62 11.98 8.64 5.38
N TYR A 63 12.71 7.67 4.83
CA TYR A 63 13.82 7.05 5.55
C TYR A 63 14.98 8.03 5.78
N ALA A 64 15.31 8.89 4.81
CA ALA A 64 16.34 9.92 4.99
C ALA A 64 15.98 10.90 6.12
N VAL A 65 14.71 11.31 6.23
CA VAL A 65 14.25 12.19 7.32
C VAL A 65 14.27 11.46 8.66
N MET A 66 13.89 10.17 8.69
CA MET A 66 14.01 9.35 9.91
C MET A 66 15.46 9.24 10.39
N GLN A 67 16.41 9.10 9.46
CA GLN A 67 17.85 9.11 9.80
C GLN A 67 18.29 10.44 10.41
N GLN A 68 17.85 11.57 9.85
CA GLN A 68 18.15 12.89 10.41
C GLN A 68 17.59 13.06 11.82
N VAL A 69 16.35 12.63 12.06
CA VAL A 69 15.74 12.65 13.39
C VAL A 69 16.51 11.75 14.35
N ALA A 70 16.90 10.55 13.92
CA ALA A 70 17.66 9.63 14.75
C ALA A 70 19.05 10.20 15.12
N GLN A 71 19.74 10.84 14.19
CA GLN A 71 21.03 11.50 14.46
C GLN A 71 20.87 12.68 15.42
N ARG A 72 19.82 13.48 15.26
CA ARG A 72 19.53 14.62 16.14
C ARG A 72 19.17 14.19 17.56
N ASP A 73 18.26 13.21 17.68
CA ASP A 73 17.70 12.80 18.98
C ASP A 73 18.61 11.79 19.73
N PHE A 74 19.54 11.14 19.00
CA PHE A 74 20.51 10.17 19.53
C PHE A 74 21.95 10.56 19.17
N PRO A 75 22.46 11.68 19.71
CA PRO A 75 23.77 12.24 19.33
C PRO A 75 24.96 11.39 19.78
N LYS A 76 24.75 10.42 20.69
CA LYS A 76 25.80 9.49 21.13
C LYS A 76 25.98 8.29 20.18
N GLY A 77 25.23 8.25 19.07
CA GLY A 77 25.36 7.21 18.06
C GLY A 77 24.53 5.95 18.31
N GLU A 78 23.55 5.99 19.23
CA GLU A 78 22.67 4.85 19.54
C GLU A 78 21.88 4.38 18.31
N HIS A 79 21.65 5.29 17.35
CA HIS A 79 20.99 4.95 16.08
C HIS A 79 21.78 3.98 15.19
N ALA A 80 23.07 3.77 15.47
CA ALA A 80 23.90 2.77 14.79
C ALA A 80 23.82 1.38 15.44
N PHE A 81 23.17 1.24 16.59
CA PHE A 81 23.03 -0.05 17.25
C PHE A 81 22.12 -0.99 16.44
N ARG A 82 22.48 -2.27 16.47
CA ARG A 82 21.74 -3.30 15.72
C ARG A 82 20.26 -3.43 16.13
N ASP A 83 19.97 -3.16 17.39
CA ASP A 83 18.66 -3.25 18.02
C ASP A 83 17.90 -1.91 18.04
N PHE A 84 18.45 -0.88 17.39
CA PHE A 84 17.74 0.40 17.26
C PHE A 84 16.40 0.21 16.55
N ALA A 85 15.31 0.68 17.18
CA ALA A 85 13.97 0.47 16.71
C ALA A 85 13.59 1.48 15.61
N TRP A 86 14.03 1.24 14.38
CA TRP A 86 13.72 2.08 13.20
C TRP A 86 12.24 2.10 12.82
N LYS A 87 11.42 1.16 13.29
CA LYS A 87 10.02 0.97 12.89
C LYS A 87 9.82 0.65 11.41
N VAL A 88 10.89 0.35 10.71
CA VAL A 88 10.89 -0.11 9.32
C VAL A 88 11.39 -1.54 9.30
N LYS A 89 10.72 -2.39 8.53
CA LYS A 89 11.14 -3.77 8.28
C LYS A 89 11.35 -3.97 6.80
N ASP A 90 12.37 -4.74 6.48
CA ASP A 90 12.58 -5.25 5.14
C ASP A 90 11.65 -6.45 4.92
N GLY A 91 10.74 -6.35 3.94
CA GLY A 91 9.78 -7.42 3.65
C GLY A 91 10.42 -8.69 3.08
N ASP A 92 11.66 -8.61 2.57
CA ASP A 92 12.43 -9.77 2.12
C ASP A 92 13.41 -10.28 3.21
N GLY A 93 13.42 -9.63 4.37
CA GLY A 93 14.20 -10.04 5.53
C GLY A 93 13.52 -11.13 6.35
N VAL A 94 14.08 -11.38 7.54
CA VAL A 94 13.58 -12.39 8.48
C VAL A 94 13.23 -11.75 9.83
N ASP A 95 12.34 -12.37 10.58
CA ASP A 95 12.03 -11.97 11.95
C ASP A 95 13.08 -12.52 12.96
N ALA A 96 12.89 -12.18 14.23
CA ALA A 96 13.78 -12.63 15.32
C ALA A 96 13.82 -14.17 15.50
N LYS A 97 12.91 -14.91 14.85
CA LYS A 97 12.83 -16.38 14.84
C LYS A 97 13.32 -16.98 13.53
N ASN A 98 14.01 -16.20 12.69
CA ASN A 98 14.43 -16.57 11.33
C ASN A 98 13.29 -16.93 10.38
N LYS A 99 12.06 -16.52 10.66
CA LYS A 99 10.94 -16.71 9.74
C LYS A 99 10.92 -15.59 8.71
N PRO A 100 10.88 -15.90 7.40
CA PRO A 100 10.84 -14.87 6.36
C PRO A 100 9.61 -13.97 6.49
N TYR A 101 9.80 -12.67 6.33
CA TYR A 101 8.68 -11.74 6.25
C TYR A 101 7.95 -11.86 4.93
N SER A 102 8.61 -12.33 3.87
CA SER A 102 8.02 -12.59 2.54
C SER A 102 6.90 -13.64 2.56
N ASP A 103 6.83 -14.50 3.60
CA ASP A 103 5.73 -15.43 3.80
C ASP A 103 4.39 -14.74 4.13
N ARG A 104 4.43 -13.43 4.40
CA ARG A 104 3.24 -12.63 4.66
C ARG A 104 2.80 -11.95 3.37
N ASP A 105 1.51 -12.03 3.08
CA ASP A 105 0.95 -11.43 1.87
C ASP A 105 1.27 -9.95 1.75
N GLY A 106 1.81 -9.56 0.59
CA GLY A 106 2.15 -8.19 0.25
C GLY A 106 3.46 -7.66 0.88
N TRP A 107 4.21 -8.46 1.64
CA TRP A 107 5.47 -8.01 2.25
C TRP A 107 6.66 -8.11 1.31
N ALA A 108 6.73 -9.17 0.49
CA ALA A 108 7.82 -9.37 -0.45
C ALA A 108 8.03 -8.14 -1.35
N GLY A 109 9.29 -7.73 -1.54
CA GLY A 109 9.66 -6.57 -2.34
C GLY A 109 9.30 -5.20 -1.76
N HIS A 110 8.91 -5.13 -0.47
CA HIS A 110 8.49 -3.88 0.17
C HIS A 110 9.32 -3.53 1.41
N TYR A 111 9.50 -2.24 1.67
CA TYR A 111 9.81 -1.73 3.00
C TYR A 111 8.51 -1.48 3.75
N VAL A 112 8.40 -2.00 4.97
CA VAL A 112 7.17 -1.91 5.77
C VAL A 112 7.38 -0.97 6.94
N LEU A 113 6.74 0.20 6.89
CA LEU A 113 6.73 1.20 7.95
C LEU A 113 5.65 0.85 8.97
N SER A 114 6.04 0.66 10.23
CA SER A 114 5.12 0.44 11.34
C SER A 114 4.76 1.75 12.02
N VAL A 115 3.50 2.08 12.05
CA VAL A 115 2.94 3.33 12.59
C VAL A 115 2.03 2.99 13.75
N SER A 116 2.09 3.77 14.84
CA SER A 116 1.22 3.54 16.00
C SER A 116 0.94 4.81 16.78
N SER A 117 -0.27 4.92 17.34
CA SER A 117 -0.69 6.01 18.21
C SER A 117 -1.70 5.53 19.24
N THR A 118 -1.72 6.16 20.41
CA THR A 118 -2.79 5.99 21.40
C THR A 118 -4.05 6.79 21.05
N PHE A 119 -3.94 7.71 20.11
CA PHE A 119 -5.07 8.50 19.58
C PHE A 119 -5.42 8.00 18.18
N GLN A 120 -6.71 7.96 17.87
CA GLN A 120 -7.18 7.62 16.54
C GLN A 120 -6.74 8.70 15.56
N PRO A 121 -5.99 8.34 14.47
CA PRO A 121 -5.69 9.29 13.42
C PRO A 121 -6.96 9.68 12.67
N GLN A 122 -7.02 10.89 12.17
CA GLN A 122 -8.08 11.31 11.28
C GLN A 122 -7.96 10.55 9.94
N MET A 123 -9.08 10.00 9.46
CA MET A 123 -9.15 9.36 8.15
C MET A 123 -9.83 10.28 7.16
N ILE A 124 -9.24 10.43 5.97
CA ILE A 124 -9.80 11.24 4.88
C ILE A 124 -9.75 10.49 3.56
N ASP A 125 -10.69 10.82 2.67
CA ASP A 125 -10.72 10.36 1.29
C ASP A 125 -9.81 11.22 0.38
N PRO A 126 -9.70 10.94 -0.94
CA PRO A 126 -8.93 11.76 -1.87
C PRO A 126 -9.44 13.21 -2.00
N ASN A 127 -10.71 13.45 -1.71
CA ASN A 127 -11.35 14.76 -1.74
C ASN A 127 -11.25 15.50 -0.40
N GLN A 128 -10.45 14.98 0.56
CA GLN A 128 -10.29 15.49 1.91
C GLN A 128 -11.55 15.39 2.78
N THR A 129 -12.53 14.57 2.40
CA THR A 129 -13.74 14.32 3.19
C THR A 129 -13.41 13.30 4.30
N PRO A 130 -13.83 13.54 5.56
CA PRO A 130 -13.60 12.60 6.64
C PRO A 130 -14.30 11.25 6.40
N ILE A 131 -13.55 10.17 6.61
CA ILE A 131 -14.06 8.79 6.60
C ILE A 131 -14.34 8.41 8.06
N THR A 132 -15.60 8.12 8.39
CA THR A 132 -16.03 7.74 9.74
C THR A 132 -16.33 6.25 9.88
N ASP A 133 -16.62 5.56 8.78
CA ASP A 133 -16.85 4.12 8.78
C ASP A 133 -15.52 3.35 8.64
N ALA A 134 -15.18 2.58 9.66
CA ALA A 134 -13.99 1.74 9.64
C ALA A 134 -14.02 0.68 8.52
N LYS A 135 -15.21 0.27 8.05
CA LYS A 135 -15.34 -0.70 6.95
C LYS A 135 -14.98 -0.13 5.58
N ALA A 136 -14.88 1.20 5.46
CA ALA A 136 -14.51 1.85 4.22
C ALA A 136 -13.05 1.61 3.80
N ILE A 137 -12.23 1.09 4.72
CA ILE A 137 -10.82 0.78 4.47
C ILE A 137 -10.50 -0.64 4.91
N LYS A 138 -9.65 -1.33 4.15
CA LYS A 138 -9.21 -2.69 4.46
C LYS A 138 -7.73 -2.88 4.17
N THR A 139 -7.14 -3.92 4.71
CA THR A 139 -5.79 -4.36 4.34
C THR A 139 -5.74 -4.66 2.83
N GLY A 140 -4.73 -4.14 2.17
CA GLY A 140 -4.61 -4.18 0.72
C GLY A 140 -4.90 -2.85 0.02
N ASP A 141 -5.62 -1.93 0.66
CA ASP A 141 -5.89 -0.61 0.10
C ASP A 141 -4.63 0.29 0.11
N TYR A 142 -4.62 1.30 -0.74
CA TYR A 142 -3.51 2.23 -0.90
C TYR A 142 -3.77 3.49 -0.07
N VAL A 143 -2.79 3.84 0.76
CA VAL A 143 -2.88 4.96 1.69
C VAL A 143 -1.60 5.78 1.69
N ARG A 144 -1.70 7.02 2.13
CA ARG A 144 -0.56 7.81 2.61
C ARG A 144 -0.86 8.37 4.00
N ALA A 145 0.16 8.53 4.81
CA ALA A 145 0.01 8.99 6.17
C ALA A 145 0.84 10.26 6.43
N TYR A 146 0.26 11.21 7.12
CA TYR A 146 0.98 12.32 7.71
C TYR A 146 1.35 11.93 9.13
N VAL A 147 2.64 11.77 9.36
CA VAL A 147 3.16 11.23 10.63
C VAL A 147 4.12 12.21 11.28
N ASN A 148 4.18 12.21 12.60
CA ASN A 148 5.30 12.81 13.30
C ASN A 148 6.32 11.73 13.70
N VAL A 149 7.59 12.08 13.59
CA VAL A 149 8.73 11.23 13.93
C VAL A 149 9.50 11.89 15.05
N THR A 150 9.78 11.15 16.11
CA THR A 150 10.58 11.61 17.28
C THR A 150 11.36 10.44 17.86
N GLY A 151 12.50 10.73 18.51
CA GLY A 151 13.18 9.75 19.35
C GLY A 151 12.35 9.38 20.58
N ASN A 152 12.57 8.19 21.11
CA ASN A 152 11.85 7.69 22.29
C ASN A 152 12.55 8.02 23.63
N ASP A 153 13.62 8.79 23.61
CA ASP A 153 14.46 9.18 24.77
C ASP A 153 14.91 7.98 25.65
N SER A 154 14.83 6.74 25.14
CA SER A 154 15.19 5.54 25.88
C SER A 154 16.65 5.14 25.61
N THR A 155 17.42 5.01 26.68
CA THR A 155 18.81 4.47 26.60
C THR A 155 18.87 2.95 26.56
N GLN A 156 17.84 2.25 27.07
CA GLN A 156 17.79 0.78 27.11
C GLN A 156 17.24 0.17 25.82
N SER A 157 16.36 0.89 25.14
CA SER A 157 15.74 0.45 23.89
C SER A 157 15.55 1.67 22.99
N PRO A 158 16.68 2.21 22.45
CA PRO A 158 16.62 3.40 21.63
C PRO A 158 15.86 3.15 20.33
N GLY A 159 15.13 4.14 19.87
CA GLY A 159 14.35 4.01 18.65
C GLY A 159 13.44 5.20 18.37
N LEU A 160 12.72 5.14 17.29
CA LEU A 160 11.80 6.18 16.85
C LEU A 160 10.36 5.84 17.20
N TYR A 161 9.60 6.87 17.56
CA TYR A 161 8.14 6.87 17.52
C TYR A 161 7.68 7.44 16.19
N ILE A 162 6.72 6.77 15.57
CA ILE A 162 6.09 7.22 14.33
C ILE A 162 4.59 7.25 14.58
N ASN A 163 4.10 8.47 14.84
CA ASN A 163 2.72 8.69 15.26
C ASN A 163 1.91 9.33 14.12
N PRO A 164 0.86 8.66 13.62
CA PRO A 164 0.02 9.22 12.57
C PRO A 164 -0.85 10.35 13.12
N GLN A 165 -0.95 11.43 12.36
CA GLN A 165 -1.86 12.54 12.60
C GLN A 165 -3.13 12.35 11.77
N PHE A 166 -2.96 12.09 10.49
CA PHE A 166 -4.03 11.66 9.61
C PHE A 166 -3.54 10.61 8.62
N VAL A 167 -4.48 9.86 8.06
CA VAL A 167 -4.25 8.90 7.00
C VAL A 167 -5.25 9.18 5.88
N GLN A 168 -4.73 9.29 4.66
CA GLN A 168 -5.56 9.46 3.47
C GLN A 168 -5.67 8.14 2.73
N LEU A 169 -6.90 7.71 2.47
CA LEU A 169 -7.19 6.64 1.53
C LEU A 169 -6.98 7.16 0.11
N CYS A 170 -6.05 6.58 -0.63
CA CYS A 170 -5.70 7.02 -1.99
C CYS A 170 -6.33 6.14 -3.06
N GLY A 171 -6.63 4.89 -2.75
CA GLY A 171 -7.23 3.96 -3.71
C GLY A 171 -7.51 2.60 -3.07
N TYR A 172 -8.32 1.81 -3.76
CA TYR A 172 -8.64 0.45 -3.34
C TYR A 172 -7.72 -0.56 -3.99
N GLY A 173 -7.32 -1.57 -3.23
CA GLY A 173 -6.51 -2.69 -3.70
C GLY A 173 -7.18 -4.04 -3.42
N ALA A 174 -6.59 -5.12 -3.94
CA ALA A 174 -7.01 -6.46 -3.56
C ALA A 174 -6.84 -6.67 -2.05
N ALA A 175 -7.86 -7.20 -1.39
CA ALA A 175 -7.81 -7.45 0.05
C ALA A 175 -6.68 -8.43 0.38
N ILE A 176 -5.93 -8.11 1.44
CA ILE A 176 -4.96 -9.03 2.03
C ILE A 176 -5.70 -9.81 3.11
N VAL A 177 -5.94 -11.09 2.87
CA VAL A 177 -6.65 -11.99 3.78
C VAL A 177 -5.62 -12.91 4.42
N SER A 178 -5.43 -12.78 5.73
CA SER A 178 -4.57 -13.69 6.48
C SER A 178 -5.36 -14.96 6.81
N GLY A 179 -5.12 -16.03 6.09
CA GLY A 179 -5.77 -17.31 6.30
C GLY A 179 -5.83 -18.15 5.02
N PRO A 180 -6.27 -19.41 5.12
CA PRO A 180 -6.49 -20.23 3.93
C PRO A 180 -7.55 -19.56 3.04
N ASP A 181 -7.36 -19.63 1.75
CA ASP A 181 -8.35 -19.17 0.78
C ASP A 181 -9.63 -20.01 0.92
N VAL A 182 -10.67 -19.37 1.44
CA VAL A 182 -11.96 -20.02 1.68
C VAL A 182 -12.52 -20.61 0.39
N SER A 183 -12.32 -19.95 -0.74
CA SER A 183 -12.81 -20.41 -2.05
C SER A 183 -12.13 -21.72 -2.44
N SER A 184 -10.81 -21.83 -2.24
CA SER A 184 -10.05 -23.04 -2.56
C SER A 184 -10.41 -24.22 -1.63
N VAL A 185 -10.63 -23.92 -0.35
CA VAL A 185 -11.06 -24.94 0.65
C VAL A 185 -12.48 -25.42 0.36
N LEU A 186 -13.40 -24.50 0.06
CA LEU A 186 -14.79 -24.88 -0.23
C LEU A 186 -14.96 -25.57 -1.57
N ALA A 187 -14.11 -25.28 -2.56
CA ALA A 187 -14.13 -25.97 -3.86
C ALA A 187 -13.86 -27.47 -3.76
N THR A 188 -13.12 -27.89 -2.72
CA THR A 188 -12.79 -29.31 -2.45
C THR A 188 -13.65 -29.92 -1.34
N ALA A 189 -14.49 -29.12 -0.69
CA ALA A 189 -15.36 -29.60 0.39
C ALA A 189 -16.55 -30.40 -0.14
N ALA A 190 -16.96 -31.45 0.61
CA ALA A 190 -18.18 -32.16 0.28
C ALA A 190 -19.39 -31.21 0.38
N PRO A 191 -20.47 -31.49 -0.38
CA PRO A 191 -21.71 -30.71 -0.29
C PRO A 191 -22.23 -30.65 1.15
N ILE A 192 -22.73 -29.48 1.56
CA ILE A 192 -23.27 -29.30 2.90
C ILE A 192 -24.55 -30.17 3.06
N VAL A 193 -24.49 -31.16 3.95
CA VAL A 193 -25.67 -31.92 4.36
C VAL A 193 -26.14 -31.34 5.68
N LEU A 194 -27.32 -30.74 5.67
CA LEU A 194 -27.91 -30.19 6.89
C LEU A 194 -28.50 -31.31 7.77
N PRO A 195 -28.27 -31.28 9.09
CA PRO A 195 -28.92 -32.23 10.00
C PRO A 195 -30.44 -32.01 10.06
N ALA A 196 -31.15 -33.03 10.47
CA ALA A 196 -32.60 -32.96 10.63
C ALA A 196 -33.02 -31.82 11.58
N GLY A 197 -33.94 -30.97 11.13
CA GLY A 197 -34.39 -29.80 11.89
C GLY A 197 -33.63 -28.50 11.57
N ALA A 198 -32.55 -28.54 10.81
CA ALA A 198 -31.88 -27.31 10.33
C ALA A 198 -32.59 -26.75 9.10
N THR A 199 -32.82 -25.45 9.10
CA THR A 199 -33.38 -24.72 7.93
C THR A 199 -32.24 -24.18 7.10
N SER A 200 -32.25 -24.40 5.77
CA SER A 200 -31.28 -23.81 4.87
C SER A 200 -31.38 -22.29 4.90
N MET A 201 -30.24 -21.61 4.91
CA MET A 201 -30.24 -20.16 4.71
C MET A 201 -30.88 -19.82 3.35
N PRO A 202 -31.73 -18.78 3.29
CA PRO A 202 -32.27 -18.34 2.01
C PRO A 202 -31.10 -17.98 1.09
N GLN A 203 -30.99 -18.74 0.01
CA GLN A 203 -30.06 -18.39 -1.05
C GLN A 203 -30.58 -17.10 -1.65
N VAL A 204 -29.79 -16.03 -1.59
CA VAL A 204 -30.14 -14.77 -2.27
C VAL A 204 -30.30 -15.14 -3.74
N ALA A 205 -31.54 -15.16 -4.22
CA ALA A 205 -31.83 -15.43 -5.62
C ALA A 205 -31.04 -14.41 -6.44
N ALA A 206 -30.24 -14.89 -7.39
CA ALA A 206 -29.59 -14.01 -8.36
C ALA A 206 -30.65 -13.08 -8.93
N LEU A 207 -30.42 -11.79 -8.85
CA LEU A 207 -31.32 -10.77 -9.41
C LEU A 207 -31.69 -11.18 -10.84
N PRO A 208 -32.98 -11.29 -11.18
CA PRO A 208 -33.39 -11.65 -12.53
C PRO A 208 -32.87 -10.57 -13.51
N GLY A 209 -32.00 -10.95 -14.43
CA GLY A 209 -31.45 -10.05 -15.44
C GLY A 209 -29.94 -9.86 -15.47
N LEU A 210 -29.19 -10.37 -14.48
CA LEU A 210 -27.74 -10.48 -14.63
C LEU A 210 -27.41 -11.90 -15.12
N PRO A 211 -26.75 -12.08 -16.28
CA PRO A 211 -26.29 -13.39 -16.71
C PRO A 211 -25.31 -13.92 -15.65
N ALA A 212 -25.53 -15.16 -15.21
CA ALA A 212 -24.57 -15.86 -14.36
C ALA A 212 -23.19 -15.79 -15.02
N ALA A 213 -22.18 -15.33 -14.27
CA ALA A 213 -20.81 -15.36 -14.73
C ALA A 213 -20.39 -16.82 -14.90
N GLY A 214 -20.67 -17.39 -16.08
CA GLY A 214 -20.07 -18.61 -16.53
C GLY A 214 -18.57 -18.40 -16.75
N PRO A 215 -17.76 -19.48 -16.79
CA PRO A 215 -16.34 -19.36 -17.09
C PRO A 215 -16.20 -18.63 -18.41
N VAL A 216 -15.59 -17.44 -18.38
CA VAL A 216 -15.35 -16.60 -19.53
C VAL A 216 -14.33 -17.36 -20.40
N PRO A 217 -14.70 -17.91 -21.58
CA PRO A 217 -13.69 -18.37 -22.53
C PRO A 217 -12.91 -17.16 -23.01
N ALA A 218 -11.59 -17.31 -23.11
CA ALA A 218 -10.70 -16.28 -23.63
C ALA A 218 -11.28 -15.72 -24.94
N PRO A 219 -11.39 -14.39 -25.12
CA PRO A 219 -11.98 -13.84 -26.34
C PRO A 219 -11.13 -14.19 -27.54
N ALA A 220 -11.66 -15.05 -28.42
CA ALA A 220 -11.22 -15.11 -29.79
C ALA A 220 -11.61 -13.79 -30.44
N LEU A 221 -10.64 -13.08 -31.01
CA LEU A 221 -10.84 -11.84 -31.76
C LEU A 221 -11.72 -12.11 -32.98
N PRO A 222 -12.98 -11.60 -33.04
CA PRO A 222 -13.74 -11.60 -34.29
C PRO A 222 -13.37 -10.35 -35.10
N GLY A 223 -13.28 -10.52 -36.39
CA GLY A 223 -13.10 -9.43 -37.33
C GLY A 223 -14.19 -8.35 -37.14
N MET A 224 -13.76 -7.10 -37.16
CA MET A 224 -14.58 -5.92 -37.00
C MET A 224 -15.67 -5.84 -38.11
N ALA A 225 -16.93 -6.05 -37.71
CA ALA A 225 -18.06 -5.61 -38.54
C ALA A 225 -18.25 -4.08 -38.32
N ALA A 226 -18.38 -3.34 -39.42
CA ALA A 226 -18.55 -1.89 -39.39
C ALA A 226 -19.80 -1.49 -38.63
N VAL A 227 -19.65 -0.56 -37.69
CA VAL A 227 -20.75 0.05 -36.93
C VAL A 227 -21.48 1.05 -37.84
N PRO A 228 -22.81 1.03 -37.96
CA PRO A 228 -23.55 2.02 -38.75
C PRO A 228 -23.38 3.43 -38.18
N VAL A 229 -23.01 4.37 -39.03
CA VAL A 229 -22.86 5.79 -38.68
C VAL A 229 -24.26 6.41 -38.56
N ILE A 230 -24.61 6.87 -37.35
CA ILE A 230 -25.82 7.67 -37.12
C ILE A 230 -25.47 9.13 -37.41
N PRO A 231 -26.10 9.81 -38.35
CA PRO A 231 -25.85 11.23 -38.65
C PRO A 231 -26.27 12.11 -37.45
N GLY A 232 -25.35 12.92 -36.91
CA GLY A 232 -25.67 13.96 -35.94
C GLY A 232 -25.06 13.81 -34.53
N LEU A 233 -24.28 12.76 -34.26
CA LEU A 233 -23.50 12.68 -33.02
C LEU A 233 -22.04 13.18 -33.26
N PRO A 234 -21.48 13.97 -32.34
CA PRO A 234 -20.06 14.32 -32.42
C PRO A 234 -19.20 13.05 -32.36
N ALA A 235 -18.14 13.02 -33.16
CA ALA A 235 -17.25 11.88 -33.28
C ALA A 235 -16.75 11.44 -31.89
N ALA A 236 -16.84 10.13 -31.62
CA ALA A 236 -16.30 9.53 -30.42
C ALA A 236 -14.81 9.86 -30.30
N PRO A 237 -14.28 10.14 -29.09
CA PRO A 237 -12.87 10.40 -28.90
C PRO A 237 -12.07 9.19 -29.39
N THR A 238 -11.11 9.45 -30.27
CA THR A 238 -10.17 8.45 -30.80
C THR A 238 -9.52 7.72 -29.62
N ALA A 239 -9.56 6.39 -29.65
CA ALA A 239 -8.88 5.57 -28.63
C ALA A 239 -7.43 6.05 -28.47
N PRO A 240 -6.89 6.13 -27.23
CA PRO A 240 -5.53 6.57 -27.01
C PRO A 240 -4.58 5.66 -27.80
N ALA A 241 -3.71 6.27 -28.60
CA ALA A 241 -2.71 5.54 -29.38
C ALA A 241 -1.89 4.64 -28.44
N VAL A 242 -1.75 3.37 -28.82
CA VAL A 242 -0.97 2.41 -28.05
C VAL A 242 0.47 2.92 -27.97
N PHE A 243 0.98 3.09 -26.76
CA PHE A 243 2.37 3.50 -26.52
C PHE A 243 3.20 2.29 -26.07
N PRO A 244 4.43 2.11 -26.53
CA PRO A 244 5.14 2.93 -27.52
C PRO A 244 4.67 2.70 -28.97
N PRO A 245 4.92 3.67 -29.89
CA PRO A 245 4.57 3.51 -31.30
C PRO A 245 5.20 2.26 -31.91
N ALA A 246 4.57 1.69 -32.94
CA ALA A 246 5.04 0.46 -33.56
C ALA A 246 6.52 0.53 -33.98
N GLY A 247 7.28 -0.48 -33.59
CA GLY A 247 8.72 -0.59 -33.88
C GLY A 247 9.65 0.03 -32.84
N TRP A 248 9.13 0.69 -31.80
CA TRP A 248 9.93 1.21 -30.68
C TRP A 248 9.89 0.23 -29.50
N THR A 249 11.05 -0.02 -28.88
CA THR A 249 11.20 -0.91 -27.73
C THR A 249 11.76 -0.13 -26.53
N ALA A 250 11.27 -0.42 -25.33
CA ALA A 250 11.77 0.21 -24.11
C ALA A 250 13.26 -0.15 -23.89
N HIS A 251 14.05 0.85 -23.49
CA HIS A 251 15.48 0.64 -23.24
C HIS A 251 15.67 -0.18 -21.94
N PRO A 252 16.45 -1.28 -21.96
CA PRO A 252 16.50 -2.24 -20.85
C PRO A 252 17.09 -1.67 -19.55
N THR A 253 17.93 -0.64 -19.65
CA THR A 253 18.63 -0.05 -18.48
C THR A 253 18.29 1.42 -18.22
N SER A 254 17.44 2.04 -19.06
CA SER A 254 17.12 3.48 -18.96
C SER A 254 15.60 3.68 -19.05
N PRO A 255 14.89 3.69 -17.92
CA PRO A 255 13.44 3.92 -17.91
C PRO A 255 13.05 5.25 -18.58
N GLY A 256 11.99 5.25 -19.39
CA GLY A 256 11.52 6.42 -20.14
C GLY A 256 12.25 6.68 -21.45
N TRP A 257 13.19 5.81 -21.82
CA TRP A 257 13.88 5.84 -23.12
C TRP A 257 13.44 4.65 -23.99
N PHE A 258 13.36 4.89 -25.29
CA PHE A 258 12.95 3.89 -26.29
C PHE A 258 13.94 3.90 -27.44
N TYR A 259 14.17 2.74 -28.04
CA TYR A 259 15.06 2.59 -29.18
C TYR A 259 14.35 1.89 -30.35
N LYS A 260 14.76 2.28 -31.52
CA LYS A 260 14.40 1.63 -32.80
C LYS A 260 15.60 1.71 -33.71
N ASP A 261 16.11 0.57 -34.14
CA ASP A 261 17.35 0.47 -34.92
C ASP A 261 18.54 1.14 -34.20
N GLN A 262 19.02 2.30 -34.69
CA GLN A 262 20.11 3.07 -34.10
C GLN A 262 19.61 4.39 -33.46
N GLU A 263 18.30 4.66 -33.47
CA GLU A 263 17.72 5.83 -32.84
C GLU A 263 17.31 5.55 -31.41
N VAL A 264 17.55 6.52 -30.53
CA VAL A 264 17.12 6.51 -29.12
C VAL A 264 16.35 7.78 -28.84
N LYS A 265 15.11 7.67 -28.32
CA LYS A 265 14.24 8.81 -28.00
C LYS A 265 13.62 8.64 -26.63
N THR A 266 13.32 9.76 -25.99
CA THR A 266 12.57 9.78 -24.74
C THR A 266 11.07 9.62 -24.99
N GLU A 267 10.33 9.22 -23.97
CA GLU A 267 8.86 9.11 -24.04
C GLU A 267 8.21 10.44 -24.47
N ALA A 268 8.73 11.59 -23.98
CA ALA A 268 8.24 12.92 -24.33
C ALA A 268 8.39 13.24 -25.82
N GLU A 269 9.53 12.88 -26.41
CA GLU A 269 9.79 13.08 -27.83
C GLU A 269 8.91 12.17 -28.70
N LEU A 270 8.68 10.92 -28.26
CA LEU A 270 7.80 10.01 -28.98
C LEU A 270 6.31 10.41 -28.91
N ARG A 271 5.91 11.11 -27.83
CA ARG A 271 4.57 11.68 -27.71
C ARG A 271 4.41 13.04 -28.39
N GLY A 272 5.46 13.55 -29.04
CA GLY A 272 5.44 14.87 -29.71
C GLY A 272 5.37 16.05 -28.74
N GLN A 273 5.73 15.86 -27.48
CA GLN A 273 5.82 16.93 -26.49
C GLN A 273 7.17 17.64 -26.67
N VAL A 274 7.15 18.97 -26.84
CA VAL A 274 8.36 19.78 -26.89
C VAL A 274 9.00 19.78 -25.51
N VAL A 275 10.13 19.10 -25.35
CA VAL A 275 10.93 19.17 -24.13
C VAL A 275 11.70 20.48 -24.15
N PRO A 276 11.51 21.42 -23.19
CA PRO A 276 12.36 22.61 -23.10
C PRO A 276 13.78 22.14 -22.80
N VAL A 277 14.71 22.44 -23.69
CA VAL A 277 16.15 22.20 -23.48
C VAL A 277 16.58 23.04 -22.27
N PRO A 278 17.13 22.46 -21.20
CA PRO A 278 17.67 23.25 -20.11
C PRO A 278 18.81 24.08 -20.64
N ALA A 279 18.73 25.43 -20.49
CA ALA A 279 19.79 26.33 -20.82
C ALA A 279 21.05 25.92 -20.04
N ILE A 280 22.07 25.47 -20.76
CA ILE A 280 23.40 25.24 -20.20
C ILE A 280 23.95 26.65 -19.86
N LEU A 281 23.84 27.04 -18.60
CA LEU A 281 24.58 28.18 -18.07
C LEU A 281 26.06 27.79 -18.08
N GLY A 282 26.75 28.17 -19.14
CA GLY A 282 28.19 28.19 -19.17
C GLY A 282 28.69 29.36 -18.29
N ARG A 283 29.49 29.03 -17.31
CA ARG A 283 30.72 29.62 -16.76
C ARG A 283 30.84 29.29 -15.29
#